data_543a6597c01d05cd95555d22a9deae4e
#
_entry.id   543a6597c01d05cd95555d22a9deae4e
#
_cell.length_a   1.000
_cell.length_b   1.000
_cell.length_c   1.000
_cell.angle_alpha   90.00
_cell.angle_beta   90.00
_cell.angle_gamma   90.00
#
_symmetry.space_group_name_H-M   'P 1'
#
loop_
_entity.id
_entity.type
_entity.pdbx_description
1 polymer ?
#
loop_
_entity_poly.entity_id
_entity_poly.type
_entity_poly.pdbx_seq_one_letter_code
_entity_poly.pdbx_strand_id
1 'polypeptide(L)'
;YVMHHAQTVIAAGADFTLLGAEPTMISSAKPVVSVCAVRTGVGKSGISRYLFRHFRERGIHAVDIRHPMPYRDLLAMRVERYASLEDLDALGCTIEEREEYEPLIEEGAVVMAGVDYEAILRAAETEADVIVWDGGNNDLPFYRSDLEIVALDPHRAGHERAYHPGEANFLRADILVINKVDSAPPGSVERVREAAARFNPDAEIVETSSVIDLDGGVPLTGKRVLVIEDGPTVTHGGMPYGAGALAARAAGAVELVDPRPFAVGSIAATFASYPHMTEILPAMGYSSGQLADLEATVQAADADVVVVATPVDLSRLVDLGKPAVRAKYHVEDRDGGRTLGDVIDAFIAEHGL
;
A
#
# COMPACT_ATOMS: atom_id res chain seq x y z
N TYR A 1 -5.27 -22.17 -3.16
CA TYR A 1 -5.92 -22.08 -1.84
C TYR A 1 -7.45 -22.08 -1.99
N VAL A 2 -8.05 -21.10 -2.68
CA VAL A 2 -9.52 -20.97 -2.87
C VAL A 2 -10.15 -22.26 -3.41
N MET A 3 -9.53 -22.89 -4.42
CA MET A 3 -10.04 -24.14 -5.00
C MET A 3 -10.05 -25.33 -4.03
N HIS A 4 -9.16 -25.36 -3.02
CA HIS A 4 -9.21 -26.41 -1.99
C HIS A 4 -10.45 -26.25 -1.09
N HIS A 5 -10.79 -25.01 -0.70
CA HIS A 5 -12.01 -24.74 0.04
C HIS A 5 -13.26 -25.03 -0.82
N ALA A 6 -13.24 -24.65 -2.08
CA ALA A 6 -14.32 -24.99 -3.03
C ALA A 6 -14.55 -26.51 -3.09
N GLN A 7 -13.48 -27.33 -3.20
CA GLN A 7 -13.60 -28.79 -3.21
C GLN A 7 -14.17 -29.34 -1.90
N THR A 8 -13.80 -28.76 -0.74
CA THR A 8 -14.36 -29.15 0.56
C THR A 8 -15.87 -28.91 0.62
N VAL A 9 -16.33 -27.74 0.13
CA VAL A 9 -17.76 -27.41 0.07
C VAL A 9 -18.52 -28.36 -0.86
N ILE A 10 -17.98 -28.61 -2.06
CA ILE A 10 -18.57 -29.52 -3.06
C ILE A 10 -18.62 -30.94 -2.51
N ALA A 11 -17.57 -31.41 -1.85
CA ALA A 11 -17.53 -32.74 -1.22
C ALA A 11 -18.55 -32.89 -0.09
N ALA A 12 -18.95 -31.81 0.55
CA ALA A 12 -20.03 -31.77 1.54
C ALA A 12 -21.44 -31.70 0.92
N GLY A 13 -21.57 -31.71 -0.41
CA GLY A 13 -22.84 -31.66 -1.13
C GLY A 13 -23.44 -30.27 -1.30
N ALA A 14 -22.70 -29.22 -1.11
CA ALA A 14 -23.11 -27.82 -1.30
C ALA A 14 -22.48 -27.20 -2.55
N ASP A 15 -23.13 -26.17 -3.09
CA ASP A 15 -22.57 -25.38 -4.19
C ASP A 15 -21.53 -24.38 -3.65
N PHE A 16 -20.51 -24.08 -4.48
CA PHE A 16 -19.53 -23.04 -4.23
C PHE A 16 -19.59 -22.01 -5.36
N THR A 17 -19.84 -20.76 -5.01
CA THR A 17 -19.95 -19.66 -5.96
C THR A 17 -18.95 -18.57 -5.64
N LEU A 18 -18.19 -18.12 -6.65
CA LEU A 18 -17.43 -16.88 -6.60
C LEU A 18 -18.31 -15.77 -7.22
N LEU A 19 -18.50 -14.68 -6.47
CA LEU A 19 -19.24 -13.53 -6.98
C LEU A 19 -18.33 -12.74 -7.95
N GLY A 20 -18.87 -12.35 -9.09
CA GLY A 20 -18.24 -11.41 -10.00
C GLY A 20 -18.29 -9.98 -9.44
N ALA A 21 -17.43 -9.09 -9.94
CA ALA A 21 -17.39 -7.70 -9.50
C ALA A 21 -18.68 -6.93 -9.86
N GLU A 22 -19.12 -7.02 -11.11
CA GLU A 22 -20.23 -6.23 -11.66
C GLU A 22 -21.54 -6.27 -10.82
N PRO A 23 -22.01 -7.43 -10.33
CA PRO A 23 -23.24 -7.48 -9.53
C PRO A 23 -23.14 -6.80 -8.17
N THR A 24 -21.92 -6.55 -7.67
CA THR A 24 -21.69 -5.96 -6.34
C THR A 24 -21.32 -4.48 -6.41
N MET A 25 -21.06 -3.94 -7.60
CA MET A 25 -20.64 -2.55 -7.78
C MET A 25 -21.80 -1.57 -7.62
N ILE A 26 -21.54 -0.49 -6.89
CA ILE A 26 -22.45 0.65 -6.71
C ILE A 26 -22.03 1.76 -7.70
N SER A 27 -23.01 2.37 -8.37
CA SER A 27 -22.76 3.48 -9.30
C SER A 27 -22.65 4.81 -8.55
N SER A 28 -21.66 5.61 -8.93
CA SER A 28 -21.43 6.97 -8.46
C SER A 28 -22.05 8.02 -9.40
N ALA A 29 -22.41 9.18 -8.85
CA ALA A 29 -22.74 10.38 -9.61
C ALA A 29 -21.49 11.22 -10.00
N LYS A 30 -20.33 10.85 -9.47
CA LYS A 30 -19.03 11.47 -9.76
C LYS A 30 -18.15 10.46 -10.49
N PRO A 31 -17.18 10.89 -11.32
CA PRO A 31 -16.20 10.00 -11.91
C PRO A 31 -15.44 9.21 -10.84
N VAL A 32 -15.14 7.95 -11.12
CA VAL A 32 -14.46 7.03 -10.20
C VAL A 32 -13.20 6.47 -10.84
N VAL A 33 -12.08 6.60 -10.16
CA VAL A 33 -10.83 5.89 -10.48
C VAL A 33 -10.62 4.82 -9.41
N SER A 34 -10.43 3.57 -9.80
CA SER A 34 -10.01 2.54 -8.85
C SER A 34 -8.51 2.26 -8.96
N VAL A 35 -7.85 2.10 -7.81
CA VAL A 35 -6.46 1.65 -7.71
C VAL A 35 -6.44 0.35 -6.94
N CYS A 36 -6.13 -0.73 -7.64
CA CYS A 36 -6.01 -2.07 -7.08
C CYS A 36 -4.59 -2.61 -7.28
N ALA A 37 -4.34 -3.79 -6.75
CA ALA A 37 -3.05 -4.45 -6.89
C ALA A 37 -3.22 -5.96 -7.04
N VAL A 38 -2.30 -6.60 -7.70
CA VAL A 38 -2.31 -8.07 -7.84
C VAL A 38 -1.92 -8.79 -6.55
N ARG A 39 -1.24 -8.09 -5.62
CA ARG A 39 -0.89 -8.58 -4.28
C ARG A 39 -0.32 -7.47 -3.40
N THR A 40 -0.12 -7.77 -2.10
CA THR A 40 0.51 -6.85 -1.14
C THR A 40 1.96 -6.52 -1.54
N GLY A 41 2.39 -5.27 -1.29
CA GLY A 41 3.76 -4.80 -1.44
C GLY A 41 4.17 -4.48 -2.89
N VAL A 42 3.23 -4.36 -3.83
CA VAL A 42 3.53 -3.96 -5.23
C VAL A 42 3.69 -2.45 -5.41
N GLY A 43 3.28 -1.64 -4.39
CA GLY A 43 3.40 -0.19 -4.42
C GLY A 43 2.11 0.56 -4.74
N LYS A 44 0.94 -0.07 -4.55
CA LYS A 44 -0.38 0.54 -4.73
C LYS A 44 -0.50 1.91 -4.05
N SER A 45 -0.16 2.01 -2.76
CA SER A 45 -0.25 3.26 -1.99
C SER A 45 0.62 4.39 -2.55
N GLY A 46 1.73 4.07 -3.22
CA GLY A 46 2.54 5.05 -3.95
C GLY A 46 1.81 5.60 -5.18
N ILE A 47 1.09 4.72 -5.91
CA ILE A 47 0.28 5.10 -7.07
C ILE A 47 -0.89 5.97 -6.61
N SER A 48 -1.61 5.59 -5.56
CA SER A 48 -2.71 6.39 -5.01
C SER A 48 -2.23 7.80 -4.61
N ARG A 49 -1.11 7.92 -3.89
CA ARG A 49 -0.50 9.23 -3.55
C ARG A 49 -0.11 10.04 -4.79
N TYR A 50 0.41 9.38 -5.84
CA TYR A 50 0.69 10.04 -7.12
C TYR A 50 -0.58 10.65 -7.71
N LEU A 51 -1.69 9.91 -7.74
CA LEU A 51 -2.97 10.39 -8.24
C LEU A 51 -3.48 11.61 -7.45
N PHE A 52 -3.47 11.54 -6.11
CA PHE A 52 -3.93 12.65 -5.26
C PHE A 52 -3.10 13.91 -5.47
N ARG A 53 -1.78 13.81 -5.57
CA ARG A 53 -0.89 14.92 -5.89
C ARG A 53 -1.23 15.50 -7.26
N HIS A 54 -1.42 14.66 -8.26
CA HIS A 54 -1.71 15.04 -9.64
C HIS A 54 -3.05 15.79 -9.74
N PHE A 55 -4.10 15.29 -9.07
CA PHE A 55 -5.40 15.98 -8.99
C PHE A 55 -5.29 17.33 -8.26
N ARG A 56 -4.62 17.35 -7.10
CA ARG A 56 -4.42 18.58 -6.32
C ARG A 56 -3.70 19.67 -7.12
N GLU A 57 -2.65 19.34 -7.85
CA GLU A 57 -1.90 20.29 -8.70
C GLU A 57 -2.75 20.91 -9.80
N ARG A 58 -3.85 20.26 -10.18
CA ARG A 58 -4.84 20.75 -11.17
C ARG A 58 -6.05 21.40 -10.52
N GLY A 59 -6.07 21.49 -9.19
CA GLY A 59 -7.18 22.10 -8.44
C GLY A 59 -8.43 21.23 -8.37
N ILE A 60 -8.30 19.91 -8.65
CA ILE A 60 -9.38 18.92 -8.60
C ILE A 60 -9.44 18.33 -7.20
N HIS A 61 -10.63 18.37 -6.59
CA HIS A 61 -10.84 17.82 -5.26
C HIS A 61 -11.18 16.32 -5.34
N ALA A 62 -10.18 15.50 -5.05
CA ALA A 62 -10.32 14.04 -5.00
C ALA A 62 -10.59 13.58 -3.56
N VAL A 63 -11.54 12.64 -3.40
CA VAL A 63 -11.81 11.97 -2.13
C VAL A 63 -11.41 10.51 -2.24
N ASP A 64 -10.61 10.04 -1.29
CA ASP A 64 -10.22 8.64 -1.16
C ASP A 64 -11.31 7.85 -0.44
N ILE A 65 -11.66 6.68 -0.96
CA ILE A 65 -12.51 5.73 -0.26
C ILE A 65 -11.79 4.40 -0.13
N ARG A 66 -11.67 3.93 1.11
CA ARG A 66 -10.99 2.68 1.44
C ARG A 66 -11.93 1.66 2.07
N HIS A 67 -11.55 0.39 1.95
CA HIS A 67 -12.20 -0.66 2.72
C HIS A 67 -11.94 -0.44 4.23
N PRO A 68 -12.89 -0.80 5.11
CA PRO A 68 -12.73 -0.63 6.54
C PRO A 68 -11.75 -1.65 7.12
N MET A 69 -11.12 -1.26 8.21
CA MET A 69 -10.43 -2.18 9.13
C MET A 69 -11.29 -2.31 10.39
N PRO A 70 -12.14 -3.35 10.49
CA PRO A 70 -13.24 -3.38 11.45
C PRO A 70 -12.76 -3.78 12.86
N TYR A 71 -11.83 -3.03 13.43
CA TYR A 71 -11.28 -3.29 14.77
C TYR A 71 -12.09 -2.68 15.92
N ARG A 72 -13.05 -1.79 15.60
CA ARG A 72 -13.88 -1.05 16.56
C ARG A 72 -15.35 -1.40 16.41
N ASP A 73 -16.23 -0.68 17.08
CA ASP A 73 -17.69 -0.86 16.95
C ASP A 73 -18.14 -0.56 15.50
N LEU A 74 -18.67 -1.56 14.81
CA LEU A 74 -19.07 -1.47 13.42
C LEU A 74 -20.19 -0.45 13.17
N LEU A 75 -21.06 -0.22 14.16
CA LEU A 75 -22.13 0.78 14.02
C LEU A 75 -21.57 2.20 14.10
N ALA A 76 -20.58 2.41 14.96
CA ALA A 76 -19.85 3.67 15.03
C ALA A 76 -19.01 3.93 13.76
N MET A 77 -18.48 2.86 13.16
CA MET A 77 -17.68 2.90 11.92
C MET A 77 -18.52 2.89 10.64
N ARG A 78 -19.79 3.28 10.68
CA ARG A 78 -20.65 3.24 9.51
C ARG A 78 -20.13 4.09 8.37
N VAL A 79 -19.75 5.34 8.65
CA VAL A 79 -19.10 6.31 7.75
C VAL A 79 -18.14 7.13 8.58
N GLU A 80 -16.88 7.07 8.25
CA GLU A 80 -15.81 7.85 8.90
C GLU A 80 -15.12 8.73 7.86
N ARG A 81 -14.74 9.94 8.26
CA ARG A 81 -14.11 10.94 7.41
C ARG A 81 -12.88 11.49 8.13
N TYR A 82 -11.77 11.50 7.42
CA TYR A 82 -10.46 11.92 7.90
C TYR A 82 -9.89 12.96 6.94
N ALA A 83 -9.71 14.19 7.40
CA ALA A 83 -9.12 15.28 6.64
C ALA A 83 -7.84 15.82 7.29
N SER A 84 -7.55 15.38 8.52
CA SER A 84 -6.39 15.81 9.29
C SER A 84 -5.87 14.66 10.18
N LEU A 85 -4.65 14.80 10.70
CA LEU A 85 -4.09 13.83 11.65
C LEU A 85 -4.85 13.84 12.97
N GLU A 86 -5.45 14.98 13.35
CA GLU A 86 -6.29 15.14 14.54
C GLU A 86 -7.58 14.31 14.43
N ASP A 87 -8.13 14.12 13.22
CA ASP A 87 -9.29 13.25 13.00
C ASP A 87 -8.95 11.79 13.30
N LEU A 88 -7.74 11.34 12.95
CA LEU A 88 -7.26 9.99 13.26
C LEU A 88 -7.14 9.78 14.79
N ASP A 89 -6.66 10.79 15.50
CA ASP A 89 -6.58 10.76 16.96
C ASP A 89 -7.98 10.72 17.60
N ALA A 90 -8.87 11.60 17.13
CA ALA A 90 -10.24 11.74 17.67
C ALA A 90 -11.08 10.48 17.48
N LEU A 91 -10.92 9.79 16.35
CA LEU A 91 -11.63 8.56 16.03
C LEU A 91 -10.91 7.30 16.52
N GLY A 92 -9.73 7.45 17.14
CA GLY A 92 -8.98 6.35 17.76
C GLY A 92 -8.45 5.32 16.75
N CYS A 93 -7.96 5.80 15.61
CA CYS A 93 -7.39 4.95 14.57
C CYS A 93 -6.20 4.14 15.10
N THR A 94 -6.18 2.86 14.74
CA THR A 94 -5.05 1.97 14.97
C THR A 94 -3.85 2.38 14.12
N ILE A 95 -2.67 1.84 14.39
CA ILE A 95 -1.48 2.11 13.56
C ILE A 95 -1.68 1.61 12.14
N GLU A 96 -2.30 0.44 11.97
CA GLU A 96 -2.58 -0.13 10.65
C GLU A 96 -3.50 0.79 9.81
N GLU A 97 -4.55 1.36 10.44
CA GLU A 97 -5.40 2.36 9.78
C GLU A 97 -4.60 3.62 9.44
N ARG A 98 -3.70 4.07 10.34
CA ARG A 98 -2.84 5.23 10.10
C ARG A 98 -1.83 5.01 8.97
N GLU A 99 -1.24 3.82 8.87
CA GLU A 99 -0.34 3.45 7.76
C GLU A 99 -1.00 3.64 6.39
N GLU A 100 -2.30 3.43 6.34
CA GLU A 100 -3.10 3.58 5.14
C GLU A 100 -3.59 5.02 4.91
N TYR A 101 -3.92 5.78 5.97
CA TYR A 101 -4.60 7.08 5.87
C TYR A 101 -3.64 8.28 5.98
N GLU A 102 -2.66 8.25 6.89
CA GLU A 102 -1.73 9.38 7.12
C GLU A 102 -1.04 9.84 5.83
N PRO A 103 -0.48 8.94 4.98
CA PRO A 103 0.22 9.37 3.77
C PRO A 103 -0.67 10.09 2.76
N LEU A 104 -1.95 9.77 2.70
CA LEU A 104 -2.93 10.44 1.82
C LEU A 104 -3.34 11.79 2.39
N ILE A 105 -3.54 11.88 3.70
CA ILE A 105 -3.82 13.14 4.40
C ILE A 105 -2.63 14.11 4.27
N GLU A 106 -1.39 13.61 4.37
CA GLU A 106 -0.18 14.41 4.12
C GLU A 106 -0.15 14.98 2.68
N GLU A 107 -0.69 14.25 1.70
CA GLU A 107 -0.88 14.75 0.33
C GLU A 107 -2.09 15.71 0.19
N GLY A 108 -2.84 15.95 1.26
CA GLY A 108 -4.01 16.86 1.27
C GLY A 108 -5.30 16.19 0.83
N ALA A 109 -5.35 14.86 0.78
CA ALA A 109 -6.58 14.13 0.49
C ALA A 109 -7.53 14.11 1.68
N VAL A 110 -8.82 14.01 1.40
CA VAL A 110 -9.83 13.55 2.36
C VAL A 110 -9.95 12.04 2.18
N VAL A 111 -9.83 11.29 3.27
CA VAL A 111 -10.01 9.84 3.30
C VAL A 111 -11.34 9.52 3.94
N MET A 112 -12.13 8.67 3.33
CA MET A 112 -13.35 8.11 3.88
C MET A 112 -13.24 6.59 3.98
N ALA A 113 -13.68 6.04 5.09
CA ALA A 113 -13.73 4.60 5.33
C ALA A 113 -14.99 4.23 6.11
N GLY A 114 -15.24 2.95 6.25
CA GLY A 114 -16.35 2.46 7.07
C GLY A 114 -17.03 1.25 6.46
N VAL A 115 -18.11 0.78 7.12
CA VAL A 115 -18.76 -0.49 6.78
C VAL A 115 -19.98 -0.35 5.87
N ASP A 116 -20.46 0.87 5.62
CA ASP A 116 -21.61 1.13 4.73
C ASP A 116 -21.12 1.84 3.46
N TYR A 117 -20.70 1.05 2.47
CA TYR A 117 -20.11 1.57 1.22
C TYR A 117 -21.03 2.50 0.44
N GLU A 118 -22.35 2.29 0.47
CA GLU A 118 -23.28 3.20 -0.19
C GLU A 118 -23.34 4.55 0.54
N ALA A 119 -23.45 4.54 1.87
CA ALA A 119 -23.50 5.75 2.66
C ALA A 119 -22.19 6.56 2.54
N ILE A 120 -21.03 5.88 2.50
CA ILE A 120 -19.71 6.51 2.28
C ILE A 120 -19.68 7.18 0.90
N LEU A 121 -20.10 6.46 -0.15
CA LEU A 121 -20.13 6.99 -1.51
C LEU A 121 -20.99 8.26 -1.59
N ARG A 122 -22.22 8.22 -1.02
CA ARG A 122 -23.12 9.39 -1.02
C ARG A 122 -22.53 10.56 -0.24
N ALA A 123 -21.80 10.32 0.84
CA ALA A 123 -21.09 11.36 1.58
C ALA A 123 -19.95 11.97 0.73
N ALA A 124 -19.12 11.13 0.10
CA ALA A 124 -18.02 11.58 -0.74
C ALA A 124 -18.49 12.40 -1.95
N GLU A 125 -19.58 12.02 -2.59
CA GLU A 125 -20.19 12.75 -3.73
C GLU A 125 -20.55 14.19 -3.40
N THR A 126 -20.76 14.54 -2.12
CA THR A 126 -21.13 15.91 -1.72
C THR A 126 -19.96 16.88 -1.72
N GLU A 127 -18.72 16.38 -1.66
CA GLU A 127 -17.52 17.21 -1.60
C GLU A 127 -16.48 16.90 -2.69
N ALA A 128 -16.55 15.76 -3.35
CA ALA A 128 -15.60 15.36 -4.37
C ALA A 128 -15.95 15.87 -5.77
N ASP A 129 -14.92 16.18 -6.56
CA ASP A 129 -15.01 16.26 -8.03
C ASP A 129 -14.78 14.86 -8.64
N VAL A 130 -13.87 14.09 -8.06
CA VAL A 130 -13.51 12.71 -8.44
C VAL A 130 -13.38 11.85 -7.18
N ILE A 131 -13.79 10.59 -7.29
CA ILE A 131 -13.65 9.59 -6.24
C ILE A 131 -12.53 8.63 -6.61
N VAL A 132 -11.64 8.36 -5.68
CA VAL A 132 -10.63 7.33 -5.81
C VAL A 132 -11.02 6.15 -4.91
N TRP A 133 -11.34 5.00 -5.50
CA TRP A 133 -11.42 3.75 -4.76
C TRP A 133 -10.00 3.20 -4.59
N ASP A 134 -9.43 3.39 -3.43
CA ASP A 134 -8.13 2.80 -3.07
C ASP A 134 -8.36 1.42 -2.46
N GLY A 135 -8.57 0.45 -3.35
CA GLY A 135 -8.88 -0.93 -2.99
C GLY A 135 -7.71 -1.64 -2.32
N GLY A 136 -8.03 -2.71 -1.60
CA GLY A 136 -7.02 -3.63 -1.10
C GLY A 136 -6.39 -4.45 -2.23
N ASN A 137 -5.49 -5.33 -1.84
CA ASN A 137 -4.89 -6.34 -2.73
C ASN A 137 -5.69 -7.66 -2.72
N ASN A 138 -6.78 -7.71 -1.97
CA ASN A 138 -7.62 -8.88 -1.73
C ASN A 138 -9.13 -8.59 -1.89
N ASP A 139 -9.48 -7.51 -2.58
CA ASP A 139 -10.84 -7.14 -2.97
C ASP A 139 -10.92 -6.70 -4.43
N LEU A 140 -12.15 -6.72 -4.97
CA LEU A 140 -12.52 -6.12 -6.24
C LEU A 140 -13.09 -4.73 -5.97
N PRO A 141 -13.08 -3.78 -6.93
CA PRO A 141 -13.72 -2.50 -6.74
C PRO A 141 -15.20 -2.64 -6.34
N PHE A 142 -15.61 -1.92 -5.28
CA PHE A 142 -17.02 -1.86 -4.87
C PHE A 142 -17.81 -0.81 -5.62
N TYR A 143 -17.13 0.15 -6.26
CA TYR A 143 -17.75 1.17 -7.08
C TYR A 143 -17.47 0.89 -8.55
N ARG A 144 -18.46 1.17 -9.39
CA ARG A 144 -18.28 1.11 -10.84
C ARG A 144 -17.28 2.18 -11.23
N SER A 145 -16.11 1.74 -11.65
CA SER A 145 -15.01 2.62 -12.02
C SER A 145 -15.14 3.06 -13.46
N ASP A 146 -14.77 4.30 -13.74
CA ASP A 146 -14.59 4.85 -15.08
C ASP A 146 -13.15 4.63 -15.57
N LEU A 147 -12.22 4.34 -14.63
CA LEU A 147 -10.84 3.97 -14.89
C LEU A 147 -10.36 2.96 -13.85
N GLU A 148 -10.00 1.75 -14.27
CA GLU A 148 -9.44 0.70 -13.40
C GLU A 148 -7.91 0.61 -13.56
N ILE A 149 -7.16 1.08 -12.55
CA ILE A 149 -5.69 1.02 -12.49
C ILE A 149 -5.25 -0.15 -11.61
N VAL A 150 -4.37 -1.01 -12.11
CA VAL A 150 -3.88 -2.16 -11.36
C VAL A 150 -2.35 -2.19 -11.33
N ALA A 151 -1.78 -2.21 -10.11
CA ALA A 151 -0.35 -2.24 -9.86
C ALA A 151 0.22 -3.66 -10.01
N LEU A 152 1.34 -3.77 -10.73
CA LEU A 152 2.14 -4.97 -10.96
C LEU A 152 3.56 -4.78 -10.40
N ASP A 153 4.21 -5.89 -10.03
CA ASP A 153 5.57 -5.87 -9.46
C ASP A 153 6.51 -6.82 -10.21
N PRO A 154 7.47 -6.31 -10.97
CA PRO A 154 8.42 -7.13 -11.71
C PRO A 154 9.39 -7.92 -10.81
N HIS A 155 9.57 -7.55 -9.53
CA HIS A 155 10.34 -8.37 -8.59
C HIS A 155 9.69 -9.74 -8.34
N ARG A 156 8.40 -9.85 -8.65
CA ARG A 156 7.59 -11.06 -8.45
C ARG A 156 6.80 -11.40 -9.69
N ALA A 157 7.46 -11.33 -10.86
CA ALA A 157 6.85 -11.68 -12.14
C ALA A 157 6.23 -13.09 -12.11
N GLY A 158 4.97 -13.21 -12.55
CA GLY A 158 4.12 -14.39 -12.46
C GLY A 158 3.10 -14.32 -11.32
N HIS A 159 3.28 -13.41 -10.35
CA HIS A 159 2.31 -13.23 -9.25
C HIS A 159 1.04 -12.49 -9.68
N GLU A 160 1.05 -11.81 -10.82
CA GLU A 160 -0.14 -11.21 -11.43
C GLU A 160 -1.25 -12.23 -11.72
N ARG A 161 -0.89 -13.53 -11.75
CA ARG A 161 -1.82 -14.65 -11.99
C ARG A 161 -1.90 -15.66 -10.85
N ALA A 162 -1.30 -15.38 -9.71
CA ALA A 162 -1.17 -16.35 -8.64
C ALA A 162 -2.12 -16.12 -7.46
N TYR A 163 -2.81 -14.99 -7.41
CA TYR A 163 -3.61 -14.57 -6.26
C TYR A 163 -5.04 -14.21 -6.65
N HIS A 164 -5.99 -14.56 -5.78
CA HIS A 164 -7.38 -14.16 -5.89
C HIS A 164 -7.67 -13.04 -4.88
N PRO A 165 -8.34 -11.95 -5.25
CA PRO A 165 -8.86 -11.61 -6.59
C PRO A 165 -7.86 -10.84 -7.48
N GLY A 166 -6.58 -10.76 -7.11
CA GLY A 166 -5.55 -10.02 -7.85
C GLY A 166 -5.50 -10.37 -9.34
N GLU A 167 -5.66 -11.66 -9.72
CA GLU A 167 -5.76 -12.05 -11.14
C GLU A 167 -7.02 -11.47 -11.79
N ALA A 168 -8.15 -11.39 -11.08
CA ALA A 168 -9.37 -10.80 -11.63
C ALA A 168 -9.18 -9.29 -11.88
N ASN A 169 -8.55 -8.57 -10.95
CA ASN A 169 -8.19 -7.17 -11.14
C ASN A 169 -7.24 -6.99 -12.35
N PHE A 170 -6.20 -7.84 -12.47
CA PHE A 170 -5.29 -7.82 -13.60
C PHE A 170 -5.99 -7.99 -14.96
N LEU A 171 -6.96 -8.90 -15.03
CA LEU A 171 -7.73 -9.19 -16.26
C LEU A 171 -8.77 -8.12 -16.62
N ARG A 172 -9.17 -7.29 -15.66
CA ARG A 172 -10.18 -6.23 -15.84
C ARG A 172 -9.58 -4.86 -16.07
N ALA A 173 -8.33 -4.65 -15.65
CA ALA A 173 -7.68 -3.35 -15.67
C ALA A 173 -7.75 -2.67 -17.04
N ASP A 174 -8.03 -1.37 -17.04
CA ASP A 174 -7.81 -0.48 -18.19
C ASP A 174 -6.34 -0.11 -18.29
N ILE A 175 -5.70 0.11 -17.12
CA ILE A 175 -4.29 0.48 -17.01
C ILE A 175 -3.56 -0.50 -16.11
N LEU A 176 -2.48 -1.08 -16.62
CA LEU A 176 -1.55 -1.92 -15.88
C LEU A 176 -0.27 -1.13 -15.59
N VAL A 177 -0.04 -0.79 -14.32
CA VAL A 177 1.16 -0.05 -13.89
C VAL A 177 2.22 -1.04 -13.44
N ILE A 178 3.25 -1.25 -14.26
CA ILE A 178 4.46 -2.00 -13.87
C ILE A 178 5.33 -1.07 -13.04
N ASN A 179 5.27 -1.21 -11.73
CA ASN A 179 5.99 -0.35 -10.79
C ASN A 179 7.38 -0.90 -10.45
N LYS A 180 8.27 -0.09 -9.86
CA LYS A 180 9.62 -0.47 -9.40
C LYS A 180 10.52 -1.02 -10.51
N VAL A 181 10.37 -0.53 -11.73
CA VAL A 181 11.15 -1.03 -12.88
C VAL A 181 12.64 -0.69 -12.76
N ASP A 182 12.96 0.37 -12.02
CA ASP A 182 14.33 0.84 -11.74
C ASP A 182 15.16 -0.16 -10.94
N SER A 183 14.53 -0.90 -10.04
CA SER A 183 15.18 -1.90 -9.17
C SER A 183 14.88 -3.35 -9.58
N ALA A 184 14.16 -3.55 -10.68
CA ALA A 184 13.69 -4.85 -11.13
C ALA A 184 14.85 -5.77 -11.58
N PRO A 185 14.77 -7.09 -11.29
CA PRO A 185 15.73 -8.06 -11.82
C PRO A 185 15.75 -8.06 -13.35
N PRO A 186 16.91 -8.31 -13.98
CA PRO A 186 17.00 -8.35 -15.45
C PRO A 186 15.98 -9.29 -16.10
N GLY A 187 15.28 -8.81 -17.13
CA GLY A 187 14.28 -9.55 -17.89
C GLY A 187 12.94 -9.78 -17.16
N SER A 188 12.76 -9.24 -15.95
CA SER A 188 11.51 -9.44 -15.21
C SER A 188 10.41 -8.48 -15.65
N VAL A 189 10.75 -7.27 -16.04
CA VAL A 189 9.81 -6.29 -16.62
C VAL A 189 9.22 -6.84 -17.91
N GLU A 190 10.06 -7.39 -18.79
CA GLU A 190 9.64 -8.01 -20.05
C GLU A 190 8.67 -9.16 -19.82
N ARG A 191 8.93 -10.03 -18.82
CA ARG A 191 8.01 -11.13 -18.48
C ARG A 191 6.63 -10.63 -18.04
N VAL A 192 6.58 -9.57 -17.23
CA VAL A 192 5.30 -8.96 -16.80
C VAL A 192 4.59 -8.33 -17.99
N ARG A 193 5.33 -7.64 -18.87
CA ARG A 193 4.78 -7.04 -20.11
C ARG A 193 4.23 -8.11 -21.06
N GLU A 194 4.95 -9.22 -21.24
CA GLU A 194 4.47 -10.36 -22.04
C GLU A 194 3.21 -11.00 -21.42
N ALA A 195 3.14 -11.13 -20.11
CA ALA A 195 1.95 -11.60 -19.43
C ALA A 195 0.75 -10.65 -19.62
N ALA A 196 0.97 -9.34 -19.49
CA ALA A 196 -0.05 -8.32 -19.75
C ALA A 196 -0.56 -8.41 -21.19
N ALA A 197 0.32 -8.38 -22.18
CA ALA A 197 -0.04 -8.46 -23.60
C ALA A 197 -0.78 -9.77 -23.96
N ARG A 198 -0.50 -10.84 -23.25
CA ARG A 198 -1.13 -12.15 -23.49
C ARG A 198 -2.51 -12.28 -22.84
N PHE A 199 -2.70 -11.77 -21.63
CA PHE A 199 -3.87 -12.08 -20.83
C PHE A 199 -4.85 -10.91 -20.66
N ASN A 200 -4.36 -9.68 -20.83
CA ASN A 200 -5.18 -8.48 -20.92
C ASN A 200 -4.63 -7.55 -22.02
N PRO A 201 -4.79 -7.93 -23.30
CA PRO A 201 -4.23 -7.18 -24.43
C PRO A 201 -4.87 -5.81 -24.66
N ASP A 202 -6.03 -5.57 -24.08
CA ASP A 202 -6.77 -4.31 -24.21
C ASP A 202 -6.29 -3.26 -23.19
N ALA A 203 -5.61 -3.69 -22.13
CA ALA A 203 -5.06 -2.78 -21.12
C ALA A 203 -3.86 -2.02 -21.64
N GLU A 204 -3.81 -0.74 -21.33
CA GLU A 204 -2.62 0.07 -21.52
C GLU A 204 -1.57 -0.21 -20.44
N ILE A 205 -0.30 -0.33 -20.85
CA ILE A 205 0.80 -0.57 -19.92
C ILE A 205 1.56 0.74 -19.67
N VAL A 206 1.71 1.10 -18.40
CA VAL A 206 2.52 2.23 -17.93
C VAL A 206 3.63 1.70 -17.03
N GLU A 207 4.83 2.25 -17.16
CA GLU A 207 5.97 1.89 -16.33
C GLU A 207 6.34 3.03 -15.39
N THR A 208 6.56 2.69 -14.10
CA THR A 208 6.92 3.65 -13.08
C THR A 208 8.11 3.18 -12.26
N SER A 209 8.87 4.14 -11.73
CA SER A 209 9.93 3.92 -10.76
C SER A 209 9.42 4.15 -9.34
N SER A 210 10.05 3.49 -8.37
CA SER A 210 9.79 3.74 -6.96
C SER A 210 11.03 4.38 -6.34
N VAL A 211 11.05 5.72 -6.32
CA VAL A 211 12.16 6.51 -5.79
C VAL A 211 12.07 6.58 -4.27
N ILE A 212 13.21 6.45 -3.61
CA ILE A 212 13.30 6.46 -2.15
C ILE A 212 14.13 7.66 -1.71
N ASP A 213 13.53 8.54 -0.91
CA ASP A 213 14.18 9.68 -0.29
C ASP A 213 14.43 9.42 1.18
N LEU A 214 15.60 9.90 1.66
CA LEU A 214 15.94 9.89 3.09
C LEU A 214 15.75 11.29 3.67
N ASP A 215 14.86 11.43 4.63
CA ASP A 215 14.54 12.67 5.32
C ASP A 215 14.98 12.59 6.79
N GLY A 216 15.67 13.61 7.31
CA GLY A 216 16.12 13.65 8.71
C GLY A 216 17.55 14.17 8.92
N GLY A 217 18.29 14.41 7.85
CA GLY A 217 19.61 15.09 7.90
C GLY A 217 20.74 14.34 8.64
N VAL A 218 20.53 13.08 9.02
CA VAL A 218 21.54 12.25 9.69
C VAL A 218 22.29 11.41 8.64
N PRO A 219 23.63 11.54 8.50
CA PRO A 219 24.38 10.75 7.54
C PRO A 219 24.42 9.27 7.95
N LEU A 220 24.18 8.37 6.99
CA LEU A 220 24.23 6.92 7.21
C LEU A 220 25.60 6.31 6.84
N THR A 221 26.44 7.04 6.11
CA THR A 221 27.75 6.54 5.66
C THR A 221 28.61 6.08 6.83
N GLY A 222 29.04 4.81 6.79
CA GLY A 222 29.87 4.21 7.83
C GLY A 222 29.16 3.94 9.16
N LYS A 223 27.82 4.04 9.20
CA LYS A 223 27.01 3.78 10.39
C LYS A 223 26.45 2.36 10.40
N ARG A 224 26.24 1.84 11.60
CA ARG A 224 25.45 0.64 11.87
C ARG A 224 23.99 1.06 11.98
N VAL A 225 23.14 0.57 11.09
CA VAL A 225 21.77 1.05 10.92
C VAL A 225 20.78 -0.03 11.30
N LEU A 226 19.86 0.28 12.20
CA LEU A 226 18.65 -0.52 12.40
C LEU A 226 17.58 -0.02 11.43
N VAL A 227 17.01 -0.93 10.63
CA VAL A 227 15.96 -0.58 9.66
C VAL A 227 14.62 -1.10 10.15
N ILE A 228 13.64 -0.21 10.26
CA ILE A 228 12.24 -0.54 10.55
C ILE A 228 11.47 -0.42 9.24
N GLU A 229 10.93 -1.54 8.77
CA GLU A 229 10.17 -1.65 7.52
C GLU A 229 8.67 -1.73 7.77
N ASP A 230 7.89 -1.42 6.74
CA ASP A 230 6.44 -1.64 6.72
C ASP A 230 6.09 -3.09 7.04
N GLY A 231 5.35 -3.27 8.12
CA GLY A 231 5.02 -4.59 8.66
C GLY A 231 4.35 -5.53 7.65
N PRO A 232 3.23 -5.15 7.02
CA PRO A 232 2.55 -5.95 6.01
C PRO A 232 3.44 -6.37 4.83
N THR A 233 4.29 -5.48 4.34
CA THR A 233 5.19 -5.76 3.21
C THR A 233 6.17 -6.88 3.53
N VAL A 234 6.79 -6.85 4.72
CA VAL A 234 7.84 -7.82 5.08
C VAL A 234 7.30 -9.08 5.74
N THR A 235 6.10 -9.06 6.30
CA THR A 235 5.43 -10.23 6.86
C THR A 235 4.60 -10.96 5.78
N HIS A 236 3.33 -10.58 5.61
CA HIS A 236 2.40 -11.21 4.64
C HIS A 236 2.83 -10.99 3.18
N GLY A 237 3.48 -9.87 2.89
CA GLY A 237 4.08 -9.58 1.59
C GLY A 237 5.26 -10.50 1.24
N GLY A 238 5.88 -11.13 2.25
CA GLY A 238 6.98 -12.09 2.09
C GLY A 238 8.26 -11.48 1.53
N MET A 239 8.45 -10.15 1.68
CA MET A 239 9.66 -9.46 1.24
C MET A 239 10.74 -9.58 2.33
N PRO A 240 11.98 -9.99 1.99
CA PRO A 240 13.08 -10.08 2.96
C PRO A 240 13.66 -8.70 3.34
N TYR A 241 13.33 -7.66 2.60
CA TYR A 241 13.70 -6.26 2.83
C TYR A 241 12.68 -5.34 2.14
N GLY A 242 12.68 -4.07 2.51
CA GLY A 242 11.86 -3.03 1.89
C GLY A 242 12.68 -1.80 1.49
N ALA A 243 12.01 -0.65 1.39
CA ALA A 243 12.59 0.62 0.97
C ALA A 243 13.71 1.11 1.89
N GLY A 244 13.55 0.92 3.20
CA GLY A 244 14.53 1.37 4.20
C GLY A 244 15.87 0.67 4.08
N ALA A 245 15.88 -0.65 3.89
CA ALA A 245 17.10 -1.41 3.70
C ALA A 245 17.83 -1.02 2.41
N LEU A 246 17.09 -0.80 1.31
CA LEU A 246 17.66 -0.32 0.05
C LEU A 246 18.28 1.06 0.21
N ALA A 247 17.55 1.99 0.82
CA ALA A 247 18.02 3.36 1.05
C ALA A 247 19.24 3.40 1.97
N ALA A 248 19.24 2.63 3.08
CA ALA A 248 20.37 2.58 4.00
C ALA A 248 21.65 2.08 3.32
N ARG A 249 21.54 1.01 2.51
CA ARG A 249 22.67 0.49 1.73
C ARG A 249 23.17 1.50 0.69
N ALA A 250 22.26 2.13 -0.05
CA ALA A 250 22.60 3.16 -1.04
C ALA A 250 23.30 4.38 -0.41
N ALA A 251 22.90 4.75 0.82
CA ALA A 251 23.51 5.84 1.59
C ALA A 251 24.84 5.47 2.29
N GLY A 252 25.34 4.24 2.08
CA GLY A 252 26.64 3.81 2.57
C GLY A 252 26.67 3.34 4.02
N ALA A 253 25.56 2.80 4.53
CA ALA A 253 25.56 2.09 5.82
C ALA A 253 26.57 0.95 5.79
N VAL A 254 27.39 0.84 6.86
CA VAL A 254 28.41 -0.21 6.94
C VAL A 254 27.81 -1.57 7.31
N GLU A 255 26.70 -1.56 8.03
CA GLU A 255 26.00 -2.74 8.51
C GLU A 255 24.52 -2.43 8.69
N LEU A 256 23.64 -3.34 8.25
CA LEU A 256 22.27 -3.40 8.73
C LEU A 256 22.22 -4.33 9.94
N VAL A 257 21.83 -3.77 11.09
CA VAL A 257 21.84 -4.48 12.36
C VAL A 257 20.74 -5.55 12.38
N ASP A 258 21.10 -6.80 12.67
CA ASP A 258 20.12 -7.87 12.91
C ASP A 258 19.35 -7.57 14.22
N PRO A 259 18.03 -7.32 14.16
CA PRO A 259 17.24 -6.99 15.35
C PRO A 259 16.87 -8.20 16.20
N ARG A 260 16.97 -9.42 15.68
CA ARG A 260 16.49 -10.65 16.32
C ARG A 260 17.09 -10.92 17.72
N PRO A 261 18.39 -10.68 17.98
CA PRO A 261 18.97 -10.84 19.30
C PRO A 261 18.38 -9.91 20.37
N PHE A 262 17.75 -8.80 19.95
CA PHE A 262 17.19 -7.78 20.83
C PHE A 262 15.66 -7.85 20.91
N ALA A 263 15.03 -8.68 20.09
CA ALA A 263 13.58 -8.76 19.94
C ALA A 263 12.93 -9.30 21.23
N VAL A 264 11.90 -8.60 21.69
CA VAL A 264 11.11 -8.99 22.85
C VAL A 264 9.62 -9.19 22.49
N GLY A 265 8.90 -9.90 23.34
CA GLY A 265 7.45 -10.04 23.28
C GLY A 265 6.90 -10.41 21.91
N SER A 266 5.99 -9.61 21.41
CA SER A 266 5.33 -9.79 20.10
C SER A 266 6.31 -9.72 18.91
N ILE A 267 7.36 -8.92 19.01
CA ILE A 267 8.39 -8.80 17.96
C ILE A 267 9.15 -10.14 17.82
N ALA A 268 9.54 -10.76 18.94
CA ALA A 268 10.20 -12.07 18.92
C ALA A 268 9.29 -13.14 18.33
N ALA A 269 7.99 -13.13 18.64
CA ALA A 269 7.00 -14.05 18.07
C ALA A 269 6.83 -13.85 16.56
N THR A 270 6.88 -12.61 16.10
CA THR A 270 6.81 -12.26 14.67
C THR A 270 8.03 -12.82 13.93
N PHE A 271 9.25 -12.66 14.42
CA PHE A 271 10.45 -13.26 13.82
C PHE A 271 10.39 -14.79 13.77
N ALA A 272 9.83 -15.44 14.78
CA ALA A 272 9.63 -16.88 14.77
C ALA A 272 8.66 -17.32 13.67
N SER A 273 7.63 -16.53 13.39
CA SER A 273 6.63 -16.80 12.35
C SER A 273 7.14 -16.48 10.93
N TYR A 274 8.06 -15.53 10.79
CA TYR A 274 8.58 -15.03 9.52
C TYR A 274 10.12 -15.06 9.48
N PRO A 275 10.73 -16.24 9.41
CA PRO A 275 12.20 -16.43 9.56
C PRO A 275 13.03 -15.84 8.41
N HIS A 276 12.41 -15.40 7.32
CA HIS A 276 13.10 -14.74 6.20
C HIS A 276 13.56 -13.31 6.52
N MET A 277 13.00 -12.68 7.56
CA MET A 277 13.42 -11.36 8.04
C MET A 277 14.67 -11.48 8.91
N THR A 278 15.79 -10.95 8.45
CA THR A 278 17.08 -11.09 9.14
C THR A 278 17.75 -9.76 9.48
N GLU A 279 17.65 -8.77 8.61
CA GLU A 279 18.34 -7.47 8.71
C GLU A 279 17.38 -6.30 8.84
N ILE A 280 16.10 -6.60 9.09
CA ILE A 280 15.04 -5.58 9.19
C ILE A 280 14.13 -5.90 10.37
N LEU A 281 13.54 -4.88 10.95
CA LEU A 281 12.56 -4.94 12.02
C LEU A 281 11.18 -4.59 11.42
N PRO A 282 10.16 -5.46 11.51
CA PRO A 282 8.82 -5.10 11.05
C PRO A 282 8.20 -4.08 11.99
N ALA A 283 7.62 -3.02 11.45
CA ALA A 283 6.75 -2.12 12.20
C ALA A 283 5.52 -2.91 12.64
N MET A 284 5.35 -3.05 13.94
CA MET A 284 4.21 -3.74 14.55
C MET A 284 3.64 -2.86 15.66
N GLY A 285 2.34 -2.67 15.70
CA GLY A 285 1.76 -1.72 16.65
C GLY A 285 0.25 -1.67 16.67
N TYR A 286 -0.41 -2.84 16.63
CA TYR A 286 -1.87 -2.92 16.73
C TYR A 286 -2.39 -2.68 18.17
N SER A 287 -1.50 -2.69 19.16
CA SER A 287 -1.83 -2.47 20.57
C SER A 287 -0.71 -1.72 21.30
N SER A 288 -1.04 -1.11 22.44
CA SER A 288 -0.04 -0.46 23.31
C SER A 288 1.07 -1.41 23.77
N GLY A 289 0.75 -2.70 23.96
CA GLY A 289 1.74 -3.72 24.30
C GLY A 289 2.73 -3.98 23.17
N GLN A 290 2.26 -4.05 21.93
CA GLN A 290 3.12 -4.23 20.76
C GLN A 290 4.01 -3.01 20.50
N LEU A 291 3.48 -1.80 20.74
CA LEU A 291 4.29 -0.58 20.69
C LEU A 291 5.42 -0.58 21.74
N ALA A 292 5.12 -0.99 22.97
CA ALA A 292 6.14 -1.12 23.99
C ALA A 292 7.20 -2.18 23.65
N ASP A 293 6.81 -3.30 23.03
CA ASP A 293 7.75 -4.34 22.56
C ASP A 293 8.63 -3.80 21.42
N LEU A 294 8.06 -3.02 20.49
CA LEU A 294 8.79 -2.37 19.40
C LEU A 294 9.81 -1.37 19.97
N GLU A 295 9.37 -0.48 20.84
CA GLU A 295 10.22 0.51 21.51
C GLU A 295 11.38 -0.16 22.26
N ALA A 296 11.10 -1.16 23.08
CA ALA A 296 12.10 -1.89 23.85
C ALA A 296 13.13 -2.58 22.92
N THR A 297 12.66 -3.17 21.81
CA THR A 297 13.53 -3.82 20.80
C THR A 297 14.45 -2.80 20.13
N VAL A 298 13.91 -1.64 19.70
CA VAL A 298 14.67 -0.58 19.06
C VAL A 298 15.72 0.02 19.99
N GLN A 299 15.33 0.27 21.25
CA GLN A 299 16.25 0.85 22.23
C GLN A 299 17.38 -0.11 22.59
N ALA A 300 17.10 -1.42 22.70
CA ALA A 300 18.09 -2.44 23.00
C ALA A 300 19.05 -2.74 21.85
N ALA A 301 18.65 -2.50 20.60
CA ALA A 301 19.47 -2.77 19.42
C ALA A 301 20.76 -1.93 19.42
N ASP A 302 21.89 -2.57 19.12
CA ASP A 302 23.22 -1.92 19.05
C ASP A 302 23.43 -1.25 17.67
N ALA A 303 22.69 -0.16 17.43
CA ALA A 303 22.71 0.63 16.22
C ALA A 303 23.04 2.09 16.49
N ASP A 304 23.73 2.75 15.55
CA ASP A 304 24.05 4.18 15.60
C ASP A 304 22.88 5.07 15.19
N VAL A 305 22.07 4.58 14.23
CA VAL A 305 20.96 5.30 13.60
C VAL A 305 19.82 4.33 13.29
N VAL A 306 18.60 4.81 13.38
CA VAL A 306 17.39 4.09 12.94
C VAL A 306 16.92 4.66 11.61
N VAL A 307 16.67 3.80 10.63
CA VAL A 307 15.92 4.15 9.40
C VAL A 307 14.50 3.65 9.56
N VAL A 308 13.54 4.58 9.50
CA VAL A 308 12.11 4.30 9.59
C VAL A 308 11.53 4.34 8.18
N ALA A 309 11.09 3.20 7.69
CA ALA A 309 10.56 3.02 6.34
C ALA A 309 9.11 2.49 6.34
N THR A 310 8.38 2.80 7.40
CA THR A 310 6.93 2.64 7.46
C THR A 310 6.23 3.95 7.07
N PRO A 311 5.02 3.88 6.50
CA PRO A 311 4.24 5.08 6.17
C PRO A 311 3.97 5.99 7.38
N VAL A 312 3.80 5.42 8.56
CA VAL A 312 3.54 6.15 9.81
C VAL A 312 4.82 6.79 10.35
N ASP A 313 4.69 7.99 10.91
CA ASP A 313 5.76 8.60 11.69
C ASP A 313 5.89 7.97 13.07
N LEU A 314 6.66 6.88 13.17
CA LEU A 314 6.87 6.15 14.42
C LEU A 314 7.44 7.01 15.54
N SER A 315 8.15 8.10 15.26
CA SER A 315 8.70 9.00 16.29
C SER A 315 7.62 9.70 17.11
N ARG A 316 6.39 9.76 16.60
CA ARG A 316 5.21 10.29 17.32
C ARG A 316 4.57 9.28 18.28
N LEU A 317 4.89 8.00 18.12
CA LEU A 317 4.22 6.89 18.79
C LEU A 317 5.12 6.19 19.79
N VAL A 318 6.42 6.13 19.52
CA VAL A 318 7.42 5.45 20.37
C VAL A 318 8.69 6.30 20.48
N ASP A 319 9.37 6.20 21.62
CA ASP A 319 10.71 6.78 21.78
C ASP A 319 11.76 5.84 21.19
N LEU A 320 12.29 6.21 20.04
CA LEU A 320 13.33 5.41 19.38
C LEU A 320 14.67 5.40 20.12
N GLY A 321 14.91 6.36 21.03
CA GLY A 321 16.14 6.45 21.84
C GLY A 321 17.43 6.65 21.02
N LYS A 322 17.34 6.86 19.71
CA LYS A 322 18.42 6.99 18.75
C LYS A 322 18.11 8.03 17.69
N PRO A 323 19.12 8.64 17.05
CA PRO A 323 18.90 9.45 15.85
C PRO A 323 18.12 8.64 14.80
N ALA A 324 17.12 9.25 14.17
CA ALA A 324 16.29 8.58 13.19
C ALA A 324 16.23 9.34 11.86
N VAL A 325 16.09 8.59 10.78
CA VAL A 325 15.90 9.07 9.40
C VAL A 325 14.68 8.39 8.84
N ARG A 326 13.76 9.12 8.22
CA ARG A 326 12.63 8.54 7.51
C ARG A 326 13.02 8.20 6.07
N ALA A 327 12.74 6.98 5.64
CA ALA A 327 12.78 6.59 4.24
C ALA A 327 11.38 6.71 3.66
N LYS A 328 11.15 7.74 2.86
CA LYS A 328 9.91 7.96 2.12
C LYS A 328 10.08 7.47 0.69
N TYR A 329 9.08 6.81 0.15
CA TYR A 329 9.08 6.40 -1.25
C TYR A 329 7.93 7.05 -1.99
N HIS A 330 8.16 7.39 -3.25
CA HIS A 330 7.15 7.92 -4.15
C HIS A 330 7.28 7.30 -5.53
N VAL A 331 6.18 7.36 -6.28
CA VAL A 331 6.14 6.90 -7.66
C VAL A 331 6.54 8.05 -8.58
N GLU A 332 7.40 7.76 -9.54
CA GLU A 332 7.79 8.66 -10.63
C GLU A 332 7.51 8.02 -11.99
N ASP A 333 7.03 8.83 -12.91
CA ASP A 333 6.89 8.46 -14.31
C ASP A 333 8.26 8.19 -14.95
N ARG A 334 8.26 7.35 -15.97
CA ARG A 334 9.46 7.08 -16.78
C ARG A 334 9.38 7.73 -18.14
N ASP A 335 10.53 8.18 -18.61
CA ASP A 335 10.67 8.69 -19.98
C ASP A 335 10.53 7.57 -21.02
N GLY A 336 9.99 7.91 -22.20
CA GLY A 336 10.01 7.05 -23.38
C GLY A 336 8.70 6.34 -23.72
N GLY A 337 7.63 6.59 -22.99
CA GLY A 337 6.27 6.07 -23.24
C GLY A 337 5.20 6.98 -22.72
N ARG A 338 3.94 6.54 -22.78
CA ARG A 338 2.84 7.21 -22.09
C ARG A 338 3.03 7.06 -20.59
N THR A 339 2.89 8.15 -19.87
CA THR A 339 3.11 8.22 -18.44
C THR A 339 1.80 8.00 -17.67
N LEU A 340 1.90 7.74 -16.35
CA LEU A 340 0.72 7.70 -15.49
C LEU A 340 0.06 9.09 -15.45
N GLY A 341 0.85 10.16 -15.47
CA GLY A 341 0.36 11.53 -15.59
C GLY A 341 -0.48 11.76 -16.85
N ASP A 342 -0.01 11.28 -18.02
CA ASP A 342 -0.76 11.39 -19.28
C ASP A 342 -2.10 10.63 -19.24
N VAL A 343 -2.14 9.50 -18.54
CA VAL A 343 -3.38 8.72 -18.35
C VAL A 343 -4.38 9.53 -17.53
N ILE A 344 -3.94 10.12 -16.41
CA ILE A 344 -4.82 10.90 -15.54
C ILE A 344 -5.27 12.20 -16.24
N ASP A 345 -4.39 12.86 -17.02
CA ASP A 345 -4.76 14.04 -17.79
C ASP A 345 -5.82 13.72 -18.86
N ALA A 346 -5.72 12.56 -19.50
CA ALA A 346 -6.75 12.10 -20.44
C ALA A 346 -8.09 11.85 -19.74
N PHE A 347 -8.08 11.20 -18.57
CA PHE A 347 -9.26 10.97 -17.74
C PHE A 347 -9.91 12.30 -17.31
N ILE A 348 -9.12 13.26 -16.84
CA ILE A 348 -9.60 14.63 -16.48
C ILE A 348 -10.29 15.28 -17.67
N ALA A 349 -9.66 15.24 -18.85
CA ALA A 349 -10.21 15.84 -20.06
C ALA A 349 -11.51 15.18 -20.52
N GLU A 350 -11.60 13.84 -20.41
CA GLU A 350 -12.78 13.06 -20.79
C GLU A 350 -13.99 13.39 -19.90
N HIS A 351 -13.76 13.57 -18.61
CA HIS A 351 -14.82 13.85 -17.62
C HIS A 351 -15.08 15.34 -17.39
N GLY A 352 -14.29 16.24 -18.01
CA GLY A 352 -14.47 17.69 -17.91
C GLY A 352 -14.19 18.24 -16.51
N LEU A 353 -13.24 17.63 -15.81
CA LEU A 353 -12.81 18.00 -14.46
C LEU A 353 -11.86 19.22 -14.46
#